data_3535634caadfc958169b71298bb36c2f
#
_entry.id   3535634caadfc958169b71298bb36c2f
#
_cell.length_a   1.000
_cell.length_b   1.000
_cell.length_c   1.000
_cell.angle_alpha   90.00
_cell.angle_beta   90.00
_cell.angle_gamma   90.00
#
_symmetry.space_group_name_H-M   'P 1'
#
loop_
_entity.id
_entity.type
_entity.pdbx_description
1 polymer ?
#
loop_
_entity_poly.entity_id
_entity_poly.type
_entity_poly.pdbx_seq_one_letter_code
_entity_poly.pdbx_strand_id
1 'polypeptide(L)'
;LDRTLSLPNDLQLFDGNVPTLVFTANKHPEAKNITYITIDFNHNLFTQIMEELYQRKIQSLLVEGGSQLLPSFIANELWDEIYIEKCPNKLYSGVKAPEICDKFSYSTEEHFGRQFWHYIHQDKLK
;
A
#
# COMPACT_ATOMS: atom_id res chain seq x y z
N LEU A 1 5.29 5.32 3.61
CA LEU A 1 6.69 5.42 3.24
C LEU A 1 7.06 6.88 2.98
N ASP A 2 8.07 7.39 3.64
CA ASP A 2 8.62 8.74 3.42
C ASP A 2 10.14 8.70 3.43
N ARG A 3 10.74 8.38 2.27
CA ARG A 3 12.18 8.13 2.13
C ARG A 3 13.04 9.23 2.72
N THR A 4 12.70 10.49 2.49
CA THR A 4 13.53 11.65 2.83
C THR A 4 12.95 12.52 3.95
N LEU A 5 11.85 12.10 4.55
CA LEU A 5 11.08 12.87 5.53
C LEU A 5 10.64 14.22 4.95
N SER A 6 10.05 14.16 3.77
CA SER A 6 9.62 15.35 3.01
C SER A 6 8.15 15.72 3.24
N LEU A 7 7.38 14.86 3.90
CA LEU A 7 6.00 15.15 4.22
C LEU A 7 5.91 16.27 5.28
N PRO A 8 4.97 17.21 5.12
CA PRO A 8 4.74 18.24 6.14
C PRO A 8 4.36 17.65 7.51
N ASN A 9 4.94 18.19 8.57
CA ASN A 9 4.72 17.70 9.93
C ASN A 9 3.33 18.02 10.51
N ASP A 10 2.57 18.89 9.86
CA ASP A 10 1.21 19.29 10.24
C ASP A 10 0.11 18.38 9.66
N LEU A 11 0.49 17.33 8.92
CA LEU A 11 -0.46 16.34 8.45
C LEU A 11 -1.07 15.55 9.62
N GLN A 12 -2.35 15.20 9.53
CA GLN A 12 -3.05 14.37 10.52
C GLN A 12 -2.33 13.04 10.80
N LEU A 13 -1.59 12.52 9.83
CA LEU A 13 -0.73 11.35 9.97
C LEU A 13 0.29 11.49 11.12
N PHE A 14 0.70 12.71 11.44
CA PHE A 14 1.72 13.02 12.44
C PHE A 14 1.15 13.66 13.72
N ASP A 15 -0.16 13.68 13.92
CA ASP A 15 -0.80 14.26 15.12
C ASP A 15 -0.63 13.41 16.38
N GLY A 16 -0.15 12.18 16.23
CA GLY A 16 0.09 11.25 17.33
C GLY A 16 -1.18 10.69 17.98
N ASN A 17 -2.34 10.80 17.35
CA ASN A 17 -3.58 10.24 17.84
C ASN A 17 -3.67 8.73 17.61
N VAL A 18 -3.03 8.22 16.55
CA VAL A 18 -2.95 6.78 16.24
C VAL A 18 -1.49 6.33 16.11
N PRO A 19 -1.17 5.07 16.44
CA PRO A 19 0.17 4.52 16.21
C PRO A 19 0.51 4.59 14.72
N THR A 20 1.62 5.25 14.40
CA THR A 20 2.07 5.46 13.02
C THR A 20 3.50 4.93 12.85
N LEU A 21 3.74 4.10 11.82
CA LEU A 21 5.06 3.66 11.43
C LEU A 21 5.50 4.43 10.18
N VAL A 22 6.65 5.08 10.25
CA VAL A 22 7.22 5.83 9.14
C VAL A 22 8.50 5.14 8.66
N PHE A 23 8.43 4.47 7.52
CA PHE A 23 9.60 3.88 6.89
C PHE A 23 10.35 4.96 6.11
N THR A 24 11.63 5.15 6.45
CA THR A 24 12.45 6.24 5.92
C THR A 24 13.90 5.81 5.73
N ALA A 25 14.68 6.52 4.90
CA ALA A 25 16.12 6.32 4.76
C ALA A 25 16.92 7.05 5.84
N ASN A 26 16.31 7.99 6.55
CA ASN A 26 16.97 8.87 7.50
C ASN A 26 16.65 8.47 8.94
N LYS A 27 17.65 8.53 9.82
CA LYS A 27 17.41 8.39 11.25
C LYS A 27 16.62 9.60 11.75
N HIS A 28 15.59 9.34 12.54
CA HIS A 28 14.78 10.37 13.16
C HIS A 28 14.39 9.95 14.59
N PRO A 29 14.38 10.87 15.56
CA PRO A 29 13.91 10.55 16.90
C PRO A 29 12.43 10.17 16.89
N GLU A 30 12.04 9.28 17.76
CA GLU A 30 10.64 8.93 17.96
C GLU A 30 9.83 10.13 18.47
N ALA A 31 8.57 10.17 18.11
CA ALA A 31 7.60 11.12 18.61
C ALA A 31 6.41 10.36 19.23
N LYS A 32 5.50 11.08 19.88
CA LYS A 32 4.32 10.46 20.49
C LYS A 32 3.54 9.63 19.47
N ASN A 33 3.44 8.34 19.68
CA ASN A 33 2.77 7.36 18.81
C ASN A 33 3.33 7.30 17.36
N ILE A 34 4.51 7.85 17.11
CA ILE A 34 5.15 7.80 15.80
C ILE A 34 6.50 7.13 15.94
N THR A 35 6.68 6.01 15.24
CA THR A 35 7.93 5.26 15.20
C THR A 35 8.56 5.39 13.82
N TYR A 36 9.79 5.87 13.76
CA TYR A 36 10.57 5.99 12.53
C TYR A 36 11.45 4.76 12.35
N ILE A 37 11.27 4.04 11.25
CA ILE A 37 11.97 2.81 10.92
C ILE A 37 12.92 3.10 9.77
N THR A 38 14.22 3.02 10.02
CA THR A 38 15.24 3.24 8.98
C THR A 38 15.42 1.99 8.16
N ILE A 39 15.19 2.10 6.84
CA ILE A 39 15.34 1.00 5.87
C ILE A 39 16.14 1.45 4.64
N ASP A 40 16.71 0.48 3.91
CA ASP A 40 17.36 0.73 2.64
C ASP A 40 16.34 0.74 1.49
N PHE A 41 16.12 1.89 0.91
CA PHE A 41 15.21 2.07 -0.23
C PHE A 41 15.78 1.57 -1.57
N ASN A 42 17.05 1.21 -1.63
CA ASN A 42 17.70 0.78 -2.87
C ASN A 42 17.77 -0.75 -2.98
N HIS A 43 17.68 -1.48 -1.85
CA HIS A 43 17.81 -2.94 -1.82
C HIS A 43 16.71 -3.58 -0.98
N ASN A 44 16.06 -4.61 -1.53
CA ASN A 44 15.10 -5.46 -0.81
C ASN A 44 14.05 -4.70 0.00
N LEU A 45 13.56 -3.55 -0.53
CA LEU A 45 12.65 -2.64 0.17
C LEU A 45 11.45 -3.37 0.78
N PHE A 46 10.75 -4.16 -0.02
CA PHE A 46 9.53 -4.84 0.43
C PHE A 46 9.83 -5.93 1.45
N THR A 47 10.93 -6.65 1.32
CA THR A 47 11.35 -7.64 2.31
C THR A 47 11.56 -6.99 3.67
N GLN A 48 12.28 -5.87 3.72
CA GLN A 48 12.50 -5.13 4.96
C GLN A 48 11.18 -4.66 5.59
N ILE A 49 10.26 -4.13 4.77
CA ILE A 49 8.95 -3.69 5.25
C ILE A 49 8.16 -4.86 5.83
N MET A 50 8.06 -5.97 5.09
CA MET A 50 7.27 -7.13 5.52
C MET A 50 7.86 -7.79 6.76
N GLU A 51 9.19 -7.89 6.88
CA GLU A 51 9.86 -8.38 8.07
C GLU A 51 9.57 -7.52 9.30
N GLU A 52 9.65 -6.20 9.16
CA GLU A 52 9.35 -5.28 10.27
C GLU A 52 7.88 -5.37 10.72
N LEU A 53 6.94 -5.43 9.78
CA LEU A 53 5.52 -5.62 10.08
C LEU A 53 5.27 -6.97 10.77
N TYR A 54 5.91 -8.03 10.29
CA TYR A 54 5.83 -9.36 10.89
C TYR A 54 6.36 -9.40 12.34
N GLN A 55 7.52 -8.80 12.60
CA GLN A 55 8.09 -8.70 13.96
C GLN A 55 7.15 -7.97 14.92
N ARG A 56 6.40 -7.00 14.40
CA ARG A 56 5.37 -6.25 15.15
C ARG A 56 4.03 -7.00 15.26
N LYS A 57 3.95 -8.24 14.76
CA LYS A 57 2.74 -9.09 14.77
C LYS A 57 1.55 -8.46 14.03
N ILE A 58 1.82 -7.64 13.02
CA ILE A 58 0.81 -7.11 12.12
C ILE A 58 0.45 -8.22 11.13
N GLN A 59 -0.79 -8.70 11.19
CA GLN A 59 -1.26 -9.87 10.45
C GLN A 59 -1.92 -9.52 9.11
N SER A 60 -2.37 -8.30 8.96
CA SER A 60 -3.00 -7.81 7.72
C SER A 60 -2.52 -6.41 7.40
N LEU A 61 -2.41 -6.13 6.11
CA LEU A 61 -1.98 -4.85 5.58
C LEU A 61 -2.91 -4.44 4.44
N LEU A 62 -3.64 -3.34 4.62
CA LEU A 62 -4.32 -2.69 3.52
C LEU A 62 -3.32 -1.75 2.82
N VAL A 63 -3.03 -2.03 1.55
CA VAL A 63 -2.12 -1.19 0.76
C VAL A 63 -2.94 -0.24 -0.09
N GLU A 64 -2.84 1.01 0.23
CA GLU A 64 -3.37 2.12 -0.57
C GLU A 64 -2.20 2.98 -1.05
N GLY A 65 -2.33 3.61 -2.20
CA GLY A 65 -1.27 4.48 -2.64
C GLY A 65 -1.35 4.87 -4.10
N GLY A 66 -0.33 5.61 -4.51
CA GLY A 66 -0.23 6.13 -5.86
C GLY A 66 0.36 5.15 -6.86
N SER A 67 0.67 5.68 -8.03
CA SER A 67 1.13 4.97 -9.24
C SER A 67 2.44 4.19 -9.11
N GLN A 68 3.15 4.29 -8.00
CA GLN A 68 4.41 3.56 -7.78
C GLN A 68 4.25 2.42 -6.78
N LEU A 69 3.59 2.66 -5.65
CA LEU A 69 3.50 1.70 -4.56
C LEU A 69 2.64 0.49 -4.95
N LEU A 70 1.40 0.72 -5.39
CA LEU A 70 0.48 -0.36 -5.76
C LEU A 70 1.03 -1.27 -6.87
N PRO A 71 1.55 -0.75 -8.01
CA PRO A 71 2.18 -1.59 -9.03
C PRO A 71 3.34 -2.41 -8.50
N SER A 72 4.10 -1.87 -7.55
CA SER A 72 5.23 -2.59 -6.96
C SER A 72 4.78 -3.78 -6.10
N PHE A 73 3.72 -3.64 -5.30
CA PHE A 73 3.13 -4.76 -4.57
C PHE A 73 2.57 -5.82 -5.51
N ILE A 74 1.89 -5.41 -6.59
CA ILE A 74 1.33 -6.30 -7.60
C ILE A 74 2.45 -7.07 -8.32
N ALA A 75 3.49 -6.37 -8.77
CA ALA A 75 4.61 -6.96 -9.51
C ALA A 75 5.46 -7.94 -8.69
N ASN A 76 5.55 -7.72 -7.37
CA ASN A 76 6.24 -8.63 -6.45
C ASN A 76 5.30 -9.71 -5.87
N GLU A 77 4.06 -9.79 -6.33
CA GLU A 77 3.05 -10.74 -5.86
C GLU A 77 2.85 -10.71 -4.33
N LEU A 78 3.01 -9.52 -3.72
CA LEU A 78 2.85 -9.28 -2.28
C LEU A 78 1.42 -8.85 -1.95
N TRP A 79 0.44 -9.65 -2.39
CA TRP A 79 -0.96 -9.38 -2.15
C TRP A 79 -1.74 -10.71 -2.08
N ASP A 80 -2.83 -10.72 -1.34
CA ASP A 80 -3.74 -11.85 -1.23
C ASP A 80 -5.05 -11.53 -1.96
N GLU A 81 -5.52 -10.29 -1.81
CA GLU A 81 -6.76 -9.81 -2.42
C GLU A 81 -6.56 -8.40 -2.99
N ILE A 82 -7.23 -8.10 -4.11
CA ILE A 82 -7.26 -6.75 -4.70
C ILE A 82 -8.71 -6.36 -4.96
N TYR A 83 -9.09 -5.19 -4.47
CA TYR A 83 -10.38 -4.58 -4.69
C TYR A 83 -10.25 -3.36 -5.58
N ILE A 84 -11.04 -3.31 -6.66
CA ILE A 84 -11.06 -2.20 -7.60
C ILE A 84 -12.48 -1.69 -7.76
N GLU A 85 -12.69 -0.41 -7.52
CA GLU A 85 -13.91 0.29 -7.89
C GLU A 85 -13.71 0.99 -9.23
N LYS A 86 -14.55 0.69 -10.21
CA LYS A 86 -14.55 1.34 -11.53
C LYS A 86 -15.79 2.21 -11.69
N CYS A 87 -15.57 3.50 -11.88
CA CYS A 87 -16.61 4.46 -12.20
C CYS A 87 -16.79 4.55 -13.75
N PRO A 88 -18.02 4.71 -14.26
CA PRO A 88 -18.24 4.91 -15.69
C PRO A 88 -17.64 6.22 -16.23
N ASN A 89 -17.46 7.20 -15.36
CA ASN A 89 -16.88 8.48 -15.73
C ASN A 89 -15.37 8.35 -15.94
N LYS A 90 -14.89 8.77 -17.12
CA LYS A 90 -13.46 8.77 -17.46
C LYS A 90 -12.83 10.12 -17.15
N LEU A 91 -11.69 10.09 -16.46
CA LEU A 91 -10.80 11.24 -16.37
C LEU A 91 -9.92 11.24 -17.63
N TYR A 92 -9.96 12.34 -18.39
CA TYR A 92 -9.19 12.45 -19.64
C TYR A 92 -7.73 12.81 -19.42
N SER A 93 -7.36 13.16 -18.18
CA SER A 93 -5.98 13.45 -17.76
C SER A 93 -5.78 12.96 -16.32
N GLY A 94 -4.52 12.65 -15.96
CA GLY A 94 -4.18 12.19 -14.62
C GLY A 94 -3.20 10.99 -14.64
N VAL A 95 -3.06 10.35 -13.52
CA VAL A 95 -2.20 9.18 -13.36
C VAL A 95 -2.97 7.92 -13.71
N LYS A 96 -2.38 7.07 -14.57
CA LYS A 96 -2.97 5.78 -14.95
C LYS A 96 -3.09 4.87 -13.73
N ALA A 97 -4.23 4.20 -13.59
CA ALA A 97 -4.42 3.18 -12.56
C ALA A 97 -3.46 1.99 -12.80
N PRO A 98 -3.05 1.28 -11.74
CA PRO A 98 -2.29 0.04 -11.87
C PRO A 98 -3.03 -0.98 -12.74
N GLU A 99 -2.26 -1.72 -13.56
CA GLU A 99 -2.80 -2.83 -14.34
C GLU A 99 -2.60 -4.13 -13.59
N ILE A 100 -3.63 -4.98 -13.60
CA ILE A 100 -3.58 -6.32 -13.04
C ILE A 100 -3.53 -7.30 -14.22
N CYS A 101 -2.65 -8.28 -14.12
CA CYS A 101 -2.52 -9.30 -15.16
C CYS A 101 -3.80 -10.16 -15.23
N ASP A 102 -4.25 -10.46 -16.45
CA ASP A 102 -5.45 -11.26 -16.74
C ASP A 102 -5.36 -12.73 -16.27
N LYS A 103 -4.19 -13.17 -15.79
CA LYS A 103 -3.98 -14.52 -15.25
C LYS A 103 -4.73 -14.79 -13.93
N PHE A 104 -5.13 -13.74 -13.22
CA PHE A 104 -5.77 -13.88 -11.91
C PHE A 104 -7.29 -13.96 -12.04
N SER A 105 -7.89 -14.85 -11.26
CA SER A 105 -9.36 -14.99 -11.17
C SER A 105 -9.96 -13.80 -10.45
N TYR A 106 -11.12 -13.36 -10.89
CA TYR A 106 -11.85 -12.28 -10.24
C TYR A 106 -13.36 -12.50 -10.29
N SER A 107 -14.07 -11.87 -9.36
CA SER A 107 -15.51 -11.66 -9.38
C SER A 107 -15.85 -10.20 -9.61
N THR A 108 -17.04 -9.93 -10.11
CA THR A 108 -17.52 -8.56 -10.32
C THR A 108 -18.92 -8.40 -9.75
N GLU A 109 -19.15 -7.26 -9.13
CA GLU A 109 -20.47 -6.83 -8.66
C GLU A 109 -20.75 -5.42 -9.16
N GLU A 110 -22.02 -5.06 -9.29
CA GLU A 110 -22.44 -3.72 -9.67
C GLU A 110 -23.33 -3.12 -8.57
N HIS A 111 -22.91 -1.98 -8.03
CA HIS A 111 -23.67 -1.22 -7.04
C HIS A 111 -23.64 0.27 -7.38
N PHE A 112 -24.81 0.92 -7.36
CA PHE A 112 -24.96 2.37 -7.59
C PHE A 112 -24.33 2.86 -8.91
N GLY A 113 -24.41 2.04 -9.98
CA GLY A 113 -23.82 2.36 -11.29
C GLY A 113 -22.29 2.31 -11.34
N ARG A 114 -21.67 1.64 -10.38
CA ARG A 114 -20.23 1.40 -10.31
C ARG A 114 -19.94 -0.09 -10.31
N GLN A 115 -18.86 -0.49 -10.92
CA GLN A 115 -18.39 -1.87 -10.94
C GLN A 115 -17.33 -2.07 -9.87
N PHE A 116 -17.49 -3.12 -9.05
CA PHE A 116 -16.53 -3.57 -8.06
C PHE A 116 -15.93 -4.88 -8.54
N TRP A 117 -14.60 -4.90 -8.62
CA TRP A 117 -13.84 -6.06 -9.05
C TRP A 117 -13.04 -6.57 -7.86
N HIS A 118 -13.16 -7.86 -7.56
CA HIS A 118 -12.44 -8.51 -6.48
C HIS A 118 -11.58 -9.64 -7.06
N TYR A 119 -10.26 -9.49 -6.94
CA TYR A 119 -9.27 -10.48 -7.35
C TYR A 119 -8.76 -11.21 -6.11
N ILE A 120 -8.54 -12.53 -6.26
CA ILE A 120 -8.00 -13.39 -5.21
C ILE A 120 -6.76 -14.10 -5.75
N HIS A 121 -5.67 -14.07 -4.98
CA HIS A 121 -4.42 -14.76 -5.33
C HIS A 121 -4.53 -16.23 -4.95
N GLN A 122 -4.94 -17.10 -5.88
CA GLN A 122 -5.26 -18.50 -5.60
C GLN A 122 -4.09 -19.33 -5.04
N ASP A 123 -2.85 -19.00 -5.39
CA ASP A 123 -1.66 -19.73 -4.94
C ASP A 123 -1.32 -19.50 -3.46
N LYS A 124 -1.94 -18.52 -2.80
CA LYS A 124 -1.70 -18.17 -1.39
C LYS A 124 -2.81 -18.61 -0.43
N LEU A 125 -3.88 -19.20 -0.94
CA LEU A 125 -5.00 -19.71 -0.13
C LEU A 125 -4.80 -21.14 0.37
N LYS A 126 -3.56 -21.65 0.38
CA LYS A 126 -3.23 -23.02 0.85
C LYS A 126 -2.65 -23.00 2.24
#